data_8fe65e0a9d089ef1c6cb2123b1bdcbf2
#
_entry.id   8fe65e0a9d089ef1c6cb2123b1bdcbf2
#
_cell.length_a   1.000
_cell.length_b   1.000
_cell.length_c   1.000
_cell.angle_alpha   90.00
_cell.angle_beta   90.00
_cell.angle_gamma   90.00
#
_symmetry.space_group_name_H-M   'P 1'
#
loop_
_entity.id
_entity.type
_entity.pdbx_description
1 polymer ?
#
loop_
_entity_poly.entity_id
_entity_poly.type
_entity_poly.pdbx_seq_one_letter_code
_entity_poly.pdbx_strand_id
1 'polypeptide(L)'
;MNTPNAAREPRHTPHSRTPSAGIAGRAISAALAGALLLALSAAPALGAAKGPRPPLPESDIKAVLASVEAHRAIDAETALAIWGYAEVGYQERQSSALLQKVLTDAGFTVTAGVADIPTAFVAEYKQGTGGSTIGLLGEFDALPGFSQAANPVRTPLKGRISGHACGHHLFGTGSASAAIAIAQWLKATGTPGTVRLYGTPAEEGGGGKVYMARAGLFKDVDVVIHWHPGDTNNATQDLSLANKSAKFRFHGTPSHAAGAPDRGRSALDGVEAMDYMVNLMREHVPSDARIHYIITNGGAAPNVVPEFSEVYYYVRHKDPRVMLGLFDRVVKAAEAGAMGTGTTMDYEVIHGVYSLLPNDTLGAVADSAMRRVGGVQYTAEERAFADSITPSLGTAAKPPGTEQVVQPYGSERDGYGSTDVGDISWLVPTVGIRTATWVPGTPAHSWQAVAAGGTTIGLKGMEVAAKTLALTGVALFKDPKLVAAAKAEFEKRRGPGFEYVSIVGDRAPPLNYRN
;
A
#
# COMPACT_ATOMS: atom_id res chain seq x y z
N MET A 1 -66.82 -7.39 -7.95
CA MET A 1 -67.42 -8.59 -8.59
C MET A 1 -66.31 -9.54 -8.90
N ASN A 2 -66.39 -10.70 -8.26
CA ASN A 2 -65.71 -11.98 -8.51
C ASN A 2 -64.17 -12.09 -8.37
N THR A 3 -63.82 -12.61 -7.23
CA THR A 3 -62.71 -13.50 -6.89
C THR A 3 -62.98 -14.93 -7.45
N PRO A 4 -62.18 -15.95 -7.12
CA PRO A 4 -60.81 -16.35 -7.47
C PRO A 4 -60.79 -17.78 -8.07
N ASN A 5 -59.64 -18.31 -8.47
CA ASN A 5 -59.49 -19.77 -8.50
C ASN A 5 -58.09 -20.23 -8.17
N ALA A 6 -58.00 -21.05 -7.13
CA ALA A 6 -56.85 -21.80 -6.66
C ALA A 6 -56.85 -23.20 -7.29
N ALA A 7 -55.69 -23.82 -7.37
CA ALA A 7 -55.39 -25.28 -7.28
C ALA A 7 -54.10 -25.57 -8.09
N ARG A 8 -53.18 -26.41 -7.76
CA ARG A 8 -53.00 -27.50 -6.78
C ARG A 8 -51.53 -27.91 -6.82
N GLU A 9 -50.94 -28.13 -5.70
CA GLU A 9 -49.73 -28.97 -5.54
C GLU A 9 -50.02 -30.45 -5.87
N PRO A 10 -48.99 -31.26 -6.16
CA PRO A 10 -48.93 -32.58 -5.55
C PRO A 10 -47.64 -32.83 -4.76
N ARG A 11 -47.85 -33.30 -3.57
CA ARG A 11 -46.88 -33.96 -2.66
C ARG A 11 -46.48 -35.32 -3.22
N HIS A 12 -45.20 -35.69 -3.06
CA HIS A 12 -44.85 -37.12 -2.92
C HIS A 12 -43.84 -37.31 -1.77
N THR A 13 -44.24 -38.24 -0.92
CA THR A 13 -43.63 -38.72 0.31
C THR A 13 -42.53 -39.76 0.05
N PRO A 14 -41.76 -40.14 1.10
CA PRO A 14 -40.47 -40.83 0.98
C PRO A 14 -40.56 -42.36 1.09
N HIS A 15 -39.58 -43.07 0.55
CA HIS A 15 -39.37 -44.50 0.85
C HIS A 15 -38.03 -44.73 1.56
N SER A 16 -38.15 -45.18 2.79
CA SER A 16 -37.17 -45.89 3.60
C SER A 16 -36.94 -47.32 3.10
N ARG A 17 -35.72 -47.83 3.21
CA ARG A 17 -35.40 -49.21 3.62
C ARG A 17 -33.90 -49.45 3.73
N THR A 18 -33.46 -49.78 4.91
CA THR A 18 -32.32 -50.63 5.30
C THR A 18 -32.84 -52.07 5.53
N PRO A 19 -32.03 -53.11 5.93
CA PRO A 19 -30.58 -53.37 5.86
C PRO A 19 -30.27 -54.81 5.39
N SER A 20 -29.02 -55.25 5.30
CA SER A 20 -28.53 -56.49 5.92
C SER A 20 -27.15 -56.98 5.46
N ALA A 21 -26.35 -57.33 6.46
CA ALA A 21 -25.47 -58.50 6.66
C ALA A 21 -24.32 -58.71 5.66
N GLY A 22 -23.07 -58.69 6.01
CA GLY A 22 -22.39 -59.40 7.09
C GLY A 22 -21.74 -60.70 6.58
N ILE A 23 -20.40 -60.77 6.40
CA ILE A 23 -19.63 -62.04 6.52
C ILE A 23 -18.18 -61.66 6.89
N ALA A 24 -17.72 -62.33 7.96
CA ALA A 24 -16.39 -62.34 8.50
C ALA A 24 -15.48 -63.34 7.74
N GLY A 25 -14.21 -63.06 7.69
CA GLY A 25 -13.26 -64.07 7.17
C GLY A 25 -11.76 -63.71 7.31
N ARG A 26 -11.21 -64.07 8.47
CA ARG A 26 -9.88 -64.66 8.72
C ARG A 26 -8.60 -63.92 8.33
N ALA A 27 -7.84 -63.66 9.38
CA ALA A 27 -6.42 -63.39 9.42
C ALA A 27 -5.56 -64.52 8.82
N ILE A 28 -4.49 -64.16 8.11
CA ILE A 28 -3.27 -64.98 7.97
C ILE A 28 -2.06 -64.07 8.14
N SER A 29 -1.31 -64.34 9.20
CA SER A 29 0.00 -63.77 9.47
C SER A 29 1.06 -64.41 8.55
N ALA A 30 1.89 -63.58 7.93
CA ALA A 30 3.21 -64.04 7.46
C ALA A 30 4.22 -62.93 7.67
N ALA A 31 5.13 -63.14 8.60
CA ALA A 31 6.31 -62.32 8.82
C ALA A 31 7.33 -62.54 7.70
N LEU A 32 7.81 -61.47 7.07
CA LEU A 32 9.08 -61.48 6.36
C LEU A 32 9.86 -60.22 6.77
N ALA A 33 10.96 -60.46 7.49
CA ALA A 33 11.95 -59.49 7.83
C ALA A 33 12.77 -59.15 6.54
N GLY A 34 12.65 -57.89 6.10
CA GLY A 34 13.50 -57.31 5.05
C GLY A 34 14.09 -56.03 5.60
N ALA A 35 15.38 -56.05 5.93
CA ALA A 35 16.12 -54.85 6.32
C ALA A 35 16.25 -53.90 5.13
N LEU A 36 15.49 -52.81 5.17
CA LEU A 36 15.65 -51.67 4.26
C LEU A 36 16.45 -50.59 4.98
N LEU A 37 17.68 -50.41 4.61
CA LEU A 37 18.53 -49.29 5.01
C LEU A 37 17.85 -48.00 4.51
N LEU A 38 17.18 -47.26 5.40
CA LEU A 38 16.79 -45.90 5.18
C LEU A 38 18.03 -45.01 5.26
N ALA A 39 18.53 -44.59 4.10
CA ALA A 39 19.41 -43.45 3.99
C ALA A 39 18.57 -42.21 4.35
N LEU A 40 18.64 -41.72 5.59
CA LEU A 40 18.18 -40.40 5.96
C LEU A 40 19.05 -39.38 5.22
N SER A 41 18.56 -38.87 4.09
CA SER A 41 19.04 -37.63 3.56
C SER A 41 18.62 -36.54 4.54
N ALA A 42 19.55 -36.03 5.32
CA ALA A 42 19.37 -34.85 6.15
C ALA A 42 19.03 -33.67 5.23
N ALA A 43 17.76 -33.33 5.12
CA ALA A 43 17.38 -32.02 4.62
C ALA A 43 18.04 -30.95 5.53
N PRO A 44 18.66 -29.90 4.96
CA PRO A 44 19.21 -28.86 5.79
C PRO A 44 18.07 -28.26 6.62
N ALA A 45 18.20 -28.37 7.92
CA ALA A 45 17.31 -27.71 8.86
C ALA A 45 17.31 -26.22 8.53
N LEU A 46 16.16 -25.72 8.08
CA LEU A 46 15.91 -24.28 8.01
C LEU A 46 16.25 -23.68 9.38
N GLY A 47 17.17 -22.73 9.37
CA GLY A 47 17.84 -22.20 10.52
C GLY A 47 16.91 -21.93 11.69
N ALA A 48 17.24 -22.55 12.80
CA ALA A 48 16.66 -22.27 14.09
C ALA A 48 16.62 -20.76 14.32
N ALA A 49 15.46 -20.25 14.75
CA ALA A 49 15.31 -18.88 15.20
C ALA A 49 16.46 -18.55 16.16
N LYS A 50 17.34 -17.66 15.74
CA LYS A 50 18.43 -17.17 16.60
C LYS A 50 17.79 -16.60 17.84
N GLY A 51 18.30 -16.97 19.03
CA GLY A 51 17.81 -16.52 20.32
C GLY A 51 17.67 -14.99 20.38
N PRO A 52 16.99 -14.43 21.41
CA PRO A 52 16.68 -13.01 21.49
C PRO A 52 17.93 -12.17 21.23
N ARG A 53 17.85 -11.30 20.23
CA ARG A 53 18.95 -10.37 19.88
C ARG A 53 19.22 -9.46 21.06
N PRO A 54 20.48 -9.08 21.35
CA PRO A 54 20.73 -8.13 22.39
C PRO A 54 19.96 -6.83 22.09
N PRO A 55 19.17 -6.33 23.04
CA PRO A 55 18.43 -5.09 22.84
C PRO A 55 19.43 -3.93 22.64
N LEU A 56 18.97 -2.86 21.96
CA LEU A 56 19.73 -1.63 21.90
C LEU A 56 20.15 -1.21 23.34
N PRO A 57 21.37 -0.67 23.52
CA PRO A 57 21.76 -0.09 24.81
C PRO A 57 20.74 0.95 25.28
N GLU A 58 20.45 0.94 26.58
CA GLU A 58 19.46 1.85 27.16
C GLU A 58 19.86 3.33 26.97
N SER A 59 21.16 3.63 26.90
CA SER A 59 21.67 4.96 26.57
C SER A 59 21.24 5.43 25.18
N ASP A 60 21.33 4.55 24.18
CA ASP A 60 20.92 4.88 22.81
C ASP A 60 19.40 5.06 22.70
N ILE A 61 18.64 4.18 23.37
CA ILE A 61 17.18 4.29 23.42
C ILE A 61 16.78 5.65 24.03
N LYS A 62 17.35 6.01 25.19
CA LYS A 62 17.05 7.29 25.84
C LYS A 62 17.43 8.48 24.98
N ALA A 63 18.59 8.45 24.31
CA ALA A 63 19.05 9.53 23.46
C ALA A 63 18.09 9.74 22.25
N VAL A 64 17.68 8.65 21.58
CA VAL A 64 16.76 8.70 20.45
C VAL A 64 15.39 9.20 20.87
N LEU A 65 14.81 8.67 21.95
CA LEU A 65 13.51 9.11 22.45
C LEU A 65 13.52 10.58 22.87
N ALA A 66 14.58 11.03 23.53
CA ALA A 66 14.76 12.43 23.92
C ALA A 66 14.90 13.36 22.71
N SER A 67 15.55 12.91 21.63
CA SER A 67 15.67 13.67 20.39
C SER A 67 14.31 13.90 19.75
N VAL A 68 13.47 12.87 19.60
CA VAL A 68 12.09 13.01 19.07
C VAL A 68 11.26 13.93 19.96
N GLU A 69 11.34 13.76 21.28
CA GLU A 69 10.59 14.60 22.23
C GLU A 69 11.00 16.09 22.13
N ALA A 70 12.29 16.38 21.95
CA ALA A 70 12.79 17.75 21.78
C ALA A 70 12.25 18.43 20.51
N HIS A 71 11.93 17.66 19.47
CA HIS A 71 11.35 18.17 18.22
C HIS A 71 9.82 18.25 18.21
N ARG A 72 9.15 17.69 19.22
CA ARG A 72 7.69 17.52 19.27
C ARG A 72 6.87 18.76 18.91
N ALA A 73 7.28 19.94 19.37
CA ALA A 73 6.55 21.18 19.08
C ALA A 73 6.65 21.56 17.58
N ILE A 74 7.84 21.44 17.00
CA ILE A 74 8.10 21.70 15.58
C ILE A 74 7.36 20.69 14.71
N ASP A 75 7.38 19.42 15.10
CA ASP A 75 6.69 18.33 14.39
C ASP A 75 5.17 18.54 14.41
N ALA A 76 4.61 18.95 15.55
CA ALA A 76 3.20 19.26 15.67
C ALA A 76 2.78 20.45 14.78
N GLU A 77 3.56 21.54 14.80
CA GLU A 77 3.32 22.71 13.95
C GLU A 77 3.41 22.33 12.47
N THR A 78 4.43 21.56 12.08
CA THR A 78 4.64 21.10 10.70
C THR A 78 3.49 20.23 10.22
N ALA A 79 3.11 19.21 11.00
CA ALA A 79 2.02 18.30 10.63
C ALA A 79 0.69 19.03 10.50
N LEU A 80 0.35 19.94 11.43
CA LEU A 80 -0.90 20.70 11.39
C LEU A 80 -0.91 21.75 10.28
N ALA A 81 0.25 22.33 9.91
CA ALA A 81 0.36 23.21 8.76
C ALA A 81 0.07 22.43 7.45
N ILE A 82 0.68 21.26 7.25
CA ILE A 82 0.43 20.39 6.09
C ILE A 82 -1.04 19.92 6.07
N TRP A 83 -1.59 19.53 7.24
CA TRP A 83 -3.03 19.25 7.36
C TRP A 83 -3.88 20.43 6.93
N GLY A 84 -3.42 21.64 7.26
CA GLY A 84 -4.04 22.92 6.86
C GLY A 84 -3.97 23.17 5.36
N TYR A 85 -2.86 22.93 4.70
CA TYR A 85 -2.69 23.11 3.26
C TYR A 85 -3.56 22.13 2.46
N ALA A 86 -3.59 20.86 2.86
CA ALA A 86 -4.35 19.80 2.23
C ALA A 86 -4.19 19.76 0.70
N GLU A 87 -2.96 19.90 0.23
CA GLU A 87 -2.59 19.93 -1.18
C GLU A 87 -2.68 18.52 -1.77
N VAL A 88 -3.28 18.41 -2.95
CA VAL A 88 -3.42 17.11 -3.64
C VAL A 88 -2.18 16.74 -4.42
N GLY A 89 -2.06 15.47 -4.79
CA GLY A 89 -0.88 14.92 -5.43
C GLY A 89 -0.34 15.72 -6.60
N TYR A 90 0.98 15.91 -6.61
CA TYR A 90 1.80 16.75 -7.47
C TYR A 90 1.56 18.27 -7.33
N GLN A 91 0.65 18.70 -6.46
CA GLN A 91 0.40 20.11 -6.15
C GLN A 91 0.87 20.49 -4.72
N GLU A 92 1.57 19.60 -4.02
CA GLU A 92 2.00 19.70 -2.62
C GLU A 92 3.18 20.69 -2.44
N ARG A 93 3.05 21.90 -2.96
CA ARG A 93 4.17 22.86 -3.01
C ARG A 93 4.55 23.38 -1.64
N GLN A 94 3.57 23.77 -0.82
CA GLN A 94 3.79 24.29 0.52
C GLN A 94 4.22 23.17 1.46
N SER A 95 3.58 22.01 1.37
CA SER A 95 3.88 20.82 2.17
C SER A 95 5.30 20.33 1.94
N SER A 96 5.71 20.20 0.67
CA SER A 96 7.07 19.84 0.29
C SER A 96 8.10 20.86 0.76
N ALA A 97 7.86 22.16 0.53
CA ALA A 97 8.78 23.23 0.93
C ALA A 97 8.96 23.27 2.46
N LEU A 98 7.89 23.06 3.23
CA LEU A 98 7.95 23.04 4.69
C LEU A 98 8.79 21.88 5.20
N LEU A 99 8.57 20.65 4.69
CA LEU A 99 9.39 19.48 5.06
C LEU A 99 10.87 19.68 4.68
N GLN A 100 11.14 20.20 3.48
CA GLN A 100 12.50 20.53 3.05
C GLN A 100 13.17 21.52 4.00
N LYS A 101 12.44 22.56 4.42
CA LYS A 101 12.96 23.55 5.38
C LYS A 101 13.31 22.92 6.73
N VAL A 102 12.39 22.13 7.31
CA VAL A 102 12.61 21.45 8.59
C VAL A 102 13.87 20.57 8.54
N LEU A 103 14.07 19.84 7.46
CA LEU A 103 15.24 18.98 7.27
C LEU A 103 16.52 19.79 7.04
N THR A 104 16.46 20.89 6.28
CA THR A 104 17.61 21.78 6.09
C THR A 104 18.05 22.43 7.39
N ASP A 105 17.10 22.91 8.20
CA ASP A 105 17.36 23.50 9.52
C ASP A 105 17.99 22.48 10.47
N ALA A 106 17.68 21.18 10.31
CA ALA A 106 18.29 20.07 11.04
C ALA A 106 19.64 19.60 10.47
N GLY A 107 20.16 20.24 9.43
CA GLY A 107 21.49 19.98 8.87
C GLY A 107 21.53 18.95 7.74
N PHE A 108 20.39 18.62 7.12
CA PHE A 108 20.35 17.79 5.91
C PHE A 108 20.66 18.61 4.65
N THR A 109 21.33 17.98 3.70
CA THR A 109 21.45 18.50 2.34
C THR A 109 20.25 18.06 1.52
N VAL A 110 19.49 19.00 0.98
CA VAL A 110 18.26 18.75 0.24
C VAL A 110 18.46 18.91 -1.26
N THR A 111 18.06 17.91 -2.03
CA THR A 111 17.96 17.96 -3.50
C THR A 111 16.47 17.90 -3.87
N ALA A 112 15.92 19.00 -4.35
CA ALA A 112 14.52 19.13 -4.74
C ALA A 112 14.30 18.87 -6.24
N GLY A 113 13.06 18.60 -6.65
CA GLY A 113 12.65 18.42 -8.05
C GLY A 113 13.19 17.13 -8.67
N VAL A 114 13.46 16.11 -7.87
CA VAL A 114 13.98 14.84 -8.38
C VAL A 114 12.95 14.07 -9.19
N ALA A 115 13.39 13.23 -10.13
CA ALA A 115 12.56 12.40 -10.99
C ALA A 115 11.54 13.20 -11.85
N ASP A 116 11.86 14.43 -12.22
CA ASP A 116 11.02 15.38 -12.95
C ASP A 116 9.69 15.72 -12.22
N ILE A 117 9.69 15.59 -10.90
CA ILE A 117 8.55 15.90 -10.03
C ILE A 117 8.91 17.10 -9.15
N PRO A 118 8.33 18.29 -9.38
CA PRO A 118 8.70 19.52 -8.65
C PRO A 118 8.57 19.43 -7.12
N THR A 119 7.65 18.61 -6.63
CA THR A 119 7.37 18.44 -5.19
C THR A 119 8.12 17.27 -4.56
N ALA A 120 8.82 16.43 -5.36
CA ALA A 120 9.66 15.36 -4.84
C ALA A 120 11.04 15.88 -4.43
N PHE A 121 11.61 15.31 -3.38
CA PHE A 121 12.95 15.66 -2.91
C PHE A 121 13.66 14.51 -2.22
N VAL A 122 14.97 14.62 -2.12
CA VAL A 122 15.81 13.75 -1.27
C VAL A 122 16.58 14.65 -0.30
N ALA A 123 16.48 14.37 0.99
CA ALA A 123 17.23 15.00 2.04
C ALA A 123 18.23 14.01 2.63
N GLU A 124 19.52 14.33 2.61
CA GLU A 124 20.60 13.45 3.04
C GLU A 124 21.37 14.05 4.21
N TYR A 125 21.62 13.22 5.23
CA TYR A 125 22.60 13.48 6.27
C TYR A 125 23.62 12.36 6.30
N LYS A 126 24.92 12.70 6.24
CA LYS A 126 26.03 11.75 6.23
C LYS A 126 26.98 12.00 7.39
N GLN A 127 27.31 10.95 8.13
CA GLN A 127 28.30 10.94 9.19
C GLN A 127 29.49 10.06 8.80
N GLY A 128 30.68 10.66 8.76
CA GLY A 128 31.92 9.93 8.46
C GLY A 128 31.97 9.32 7.04
N THR A 129 32.78 8.29 6.87
CA THR A 129 32.94 7.56 5.61
C THR A 129 32.59 6.09 5.78
N GLY A 130 31.89 5.50 4.80
CA GLY A 130 31.38 4.13 4.89
C GLY A 130 30.11 4.03 5.73
N GLY A 131 29.81 2.83 6.26
CA GLY A 131 28.56 2.54 6.95
C GLY A 131 27.40 2.29 5.97
N SER A 132 26.22 1.95 6.52
CA SER A 132 25.02 1.70 5.72
C SER A 132 24.34 3.00 5.30
N THR A 133 23.59 2.94 4.19
CA THR A 133 22.65 3.99 3.78
C THR A 133 21.24 3.52 4.08
N ILE A 134 20.54 4.21 4.98
CA ILE A 134 19.16 3.90 5.36
C ILE A 134 18.24 5.00 4.86
N GLY A 135 17.26 4.61 4.04
CA GLY A 135 16.23 5.50 3.52
C GLY A 135 14.96 5.49 4.39
N LEU A 136 14.34 6.66 4.54
CA LEU A 136 13.00 6.82 5.07
C LEU A 136 12.10 7.38 3.97
N LEU A 137 10.85 6.91 3.88
CA LEU A 137 9.86 7.49 2.97
C LEU A 137 8.98 8.47 3.74
N GLY A 138 8.53 9.53 3.07
CA GLY A 138 7.61 10.50 3.63
C GLY A 138 6.61 10.98 2.58
N GLU A 139 5.34 10.62 2.74
CA GLU A 139 4.21 11.07 1.93
C GLU A 139 3.59 12.32 2.54
N PHE A 140 2.97 13.18 1.71
CA PHE A 140 2.37 14.43 2.18
C PHE A 140 1.23 14.95 1.29
N ASP A 141 0.69 14.12 0.40
CA ASP A 141 -0.45 14.45 -0.46
C ASP A 141 -1.80 14.23 0.27
N ALA A 142 -2.80 15.04 -0.10
CA ALA A 142 -4.17 14.96 0.38
C ALA A 142 -5.10 14.38 -0.69
N LEU A 143 -6.27 13.94 -0.25
CA LEU A 143 -7.32 13.41 -1.10
C LEU A 143 -8.39 14.46 -1.40
N PRO A 144 -8.86 14.59 -2.66
CA PRO A 144 -10.02 15.42 -2.99
C PRO A 144 -11.31 14.84 -2.38
N GLY A 145 -12.27 15.69 -2.09
CA GLY A 145 -13.58 15.28 -1.55
C GLY A 145 -13.63 15.09 -0.03
N PHE A 146 -12.53 15.23 0.69
CA PHE A 146 -12.43 14.93 2.12
C PHE A 146 -12.25 16.16 3.01
N SER A 147 -12.82 17.32 2.63
CA SER A 147 -12.82 18.50 3.49
C SER A 147 -13.49 18.21 4.83
N GLN A 148 -12.81 18.51 5.95
CA GLN A 148 -13.30 18.23 7.31
C GLN A 148 -12.55 19.09 8.33
N ALA A 149 -13.25 19.53 9.38
CA ALA A 149 -12.67 20.16 10.55
C ALA A 149 -12.11 19.12 11.54
N ALA A 150 -11.18 19.53 12.39
CA ALA A 150 -10.60 18.68 13.44
C ALA A 150 -11.57 18.56 14.65
N ASN A 151 -12.78 18.05 14.41
CA ASN A 151 -13.79 17.82 15.45
C ASN A 151 -14.51 16.48 15.20
N PRO A 152 -15.18 15.89 16.21
CA PRO A 152 -15.75 14.55 16.11
C PRO A 152 -17.09 14.48 15.38
N VAL A 153 -17.47 15.54 14.67
CA VAL A 153 -18.71 15.63 13.89
C VAL A 153 -18.37 15.98 12.45
N ARG A 154 -19.12 15.43 11.48
CA ARG A 154 -18.88 15.76 10.08
C ARG A 154 -19.14 17.26 9.83
N THR A 155 -18.06 17.98 9.58
CA THR A 155 -18.06 19.45 9.42
C THR A 155 -17.12 19.82 8.27
N PRO A 156 -17.58 19.79 7.01
CA PRO A 156 -16.78 20.24 5.87
C PRO A 156 -16.38 21.71 6.02
N LEU A 157 -15.13 22.03 5.73
CA LEU A 157 -14.63 23.40 5.77
C LEU A 157 -14.99 24.15 4.48
N LYS A 158 -15.59 25.33 4.63
CA LYS A 158 -15.98 26.17 3.49
C LYS A 158 -14.74 26.56 2.66
N GLY A 159 -14.82 26.38 1.34
CA GLY A 159 -13.74 26.73 0.41
C GLY A 159 -12.60 25.71 0.33
N ARG A 160 -12.63 24.63 1.12
CA ARG A 160 -11.69 23.52 1.03
C ARG A 160 -12.38 22.32 0.40
N ILE A 161 -11.75 21.69 -0.60
CA ILE A 161 -12.29 20.52 -1.31
C ILE A 161 -11.51 19.24 -1.02
N SER A 162 -10.38 19.32 -0.32
CA SER A 162 -9.48 18.21 -0.02
C SER A 162 -9.20 18.08 1.48
N GLY A 163 -8.65 16.93 1.88
CA GLY A 163 -8.24 16.66 3.26
C GLY A 163 -7.36 15.42 3.35
N HIS A 164 -6.57 15.34 4.43
CA HIS A 164 -5.66 14.22 4.67
C HIS A 164 -6.39 12.98 5.22
N ALA A 165 -7.23 12.38 4.37
CA ALA A 165 -8.03 11.20 4.75
C ALA A 165 -7.21 9.90 4.82
N CYS A 166 -5.95 9.92 4.38
CA CYS A 166 -4.96 8.86 4.56
C CYS A 166 -3.88 9.22 5.60
N GLY A 167 -3.89 10.46 6.12
CA GLY A 167 -3.00 10.90 7.20
C GLY A 167 -1.57 11.24 6.74
N HIS A 168 -1.34 11.48 5.44
CA HIS A 168 0.01 11.71 4.89
C HIS A 168 0.71 12.94 5.47
N HIS A 169 -0.01 13.96 5.98
CA HIS A 169 0.57 15.07 6.74
C HIS A 169 1.35 14.59 7.98
N LEU A 170 0.85 13.52 8.64
CA LEU A 170 1.54 12.87 9.75
C LEU A 170 2.67 12.00 9.24
N PHE A 171 2.46 11.30 8.12
CA PHE A 171 3.44 10.39 7.55
C PHE A 171 4.75 11.14 7.21
N GLY A 172 4.68 12.19 6.41
CA GLY A 172 5.85 12.97 6.02
C GLY A 172 6.58 13.56 7.23
N THR A 173 5.82 14.17 8.15
CA THR A 173 6.38 14.81 9.34
C THR A 173 7.01 13.80 10.31
N GLY A 174 6.33 12.68 10.62
CA GLY A 174 6.86 11.64 11.50
C GLY A 174 8.13 10.99 10.94
N SER A 175 8.21 10.81 9.62
CA SER A 175 9.42 10.32 8.95
C SER A 175 10.58 11.34 9.03
N ALA A 176 10.29 12.65 8.87
CA ALA A 176 11.28 13.70 9.02
C ALA A 176 11.83 13.75 10.46
N SER A 177 10.95 13.69 11.46
CA SER A 177 11.32 13.61 12.88
C SER A 177 12.22 12.41 13.16
N ALA A 178 11.88 11.22 12.64
CA ALA A 178 12.71 10.03 12.79
C ALA A 178 14.08 10.18 12.12
N ALA A 179 14.15 10.73 10.90
CA ALA A 179 15.40 10.96 10.18
C ALA A 179 16.31 11.93 10.95
N ILE A 180 15.75 13.00 11.52
CA ILE A 180 16.47 13.97 12.35
C ILE A 180 17.02 13.30 13.60
N ALA A 181 16.23 12.49 14.30
CA ALA A 181 16.68 11.78 15.50
C ALA A 181 17.81 10.79 15.17
N ILE A 182 17.74 10.08 14.05
CA ILE A 182 18.83 9.20 13.59
C ILE A 182 20.09 10.02 13.29
N ALA A 183 19.98 11.14 12.56
CA ALA A 183 21.11 11.99 12.23
C ALA A 183 21.80 12.56 13.48
N GLN A 184 21.02 12.99 14.47
CA GLN A 184 21.55 13.47 15.75
C GLN A 184 22.27 12.35 16.52
N TRP A 185 21.74 11.12 16.50
CA TRP A 185 22.38 9.96 17.11
C TRP A 185 23.71 9.60 16.39
N LEU A 186 23.72 9.57 15.05
CA LEU A 186 24.95 9.34 14.26
C LEU A 186 26.02 10.37 14.59
N LYS A 187 25.64 11.65 14.67
CA LYS A 187 26.54 12.75 15.06
C LYS A 187 27.10 12.58 16.46
N ALA A 188 26.24 12.30 17.43
CA ALA A 188 26.62 12.19 18.85
C ALA A 188 27.54 11.00 19.14
N THR A 189 27.34 9.89 18.40
CA THR A 189 28.13 8.66 18.58
C THR A 189 29.35 8.58 17.67
N GLY A 190 29.44 9.43 16.64
CA GLY A 190 30.45 9.32 15.60
C GLY A 190 30.29 8.08 14.70
N THR A 191 29.16 7.37 14.78
CA THR A 191 28.89 6.18 13.99
C THR A 191 28.82 6.54 12.51
N PRO A 192 29.62 5.90 11.62
CA PRO A 192 29.58 6.21 10.20
C PRO A 192 28.31 5.65 9.56
N GLY A 193 27.69 6.43 8.67
CA GLY A 193 26.49 6.03 7.93
C GLY A 193 25.80 7.21 7.26
N THR A 194 24.81 6.90 6.46
CA THR A 194 23.99 7.87 5.75
C THR A 194 22.52 7.62 6.04
N VAL A 195 21.80 8.65 6.46
CA VAL A 195 20.35 8.64 6.55
C VAL A 195 19.77 9.55 5.48
N ARG A 196 18.79 9.05 4.72
CA ARG A 196 18.07 9.81 3.70
C ARG A 196 16.59 9.82 3.98
N LEU A 197 15.96 10.99 3.88
CA LEU A 197 14.52 11.09 3.74
C LEU A 197 14.17 11.34 2.28
N TYR A 198 13.29 10.54 1.74
CA TYR A 198 12.69 10.71 0.43
C TYR A 198 11.31 11.34 0.60
N GLY A 199 11.16 12.59 0.19
CA GLY A 199 9.85 13.24 0.10
C GLY A 199 9.14 12.73 -1.14
N THR A 200 8.10 11.93 -0.94
CA THR A 200 7.45 11.12 -1.97
C THR A 200 6.01 11.59 -2.20
N PRO A 201 5.79 12.56 -3.11
CA PRO A 201 4.48 13.13 -3.40
C PRO A 201 3.56 12.15 -4.13
N ALA A 202 2.27 12.48 -4.16
CA ALA A 202 1.25 11.89 -5.02
C ALA A 202 1.10 10.36 -4.92
N GLU A 203 1.16 9.80 -3.71
CA GLU A 203 0.87 8.37 -3.50
C GLU A 203 -0.55 8.03 -3.97
N GLU A 204 -1.52 8.90 -3.71
CA GLU A 204 -2.94 8.74 -4.02
C GLU A 204 -3.22 8.82 -5.54
N GLY A 205 -2.70 7.84 -6.27
CA GLY A 205 -2.95 7.62 -7.69
C GLY A 205 -1.98 8.29 -8.66
N GLY A 206 -1.07 9.15 -8.19
CA GLY A 206 0.00 9.74 -9.01
C GLY A 206 1.21 8.83 -9.15
N GLY A 207 1.53 8.03 -8.11
CA GLY A 207 2.61 7.06 -8.12
C GLY A 207 4.01 7.70 -8.09
N GLY A 208 4.20 8.74 -7.27
CA GLY A 208 5.47 9.47 -7.23
C GLY A 208 6.69 8.59 -7.02
N LYS A 209 6.58 7.56 -6.15
CA LYS A 209 7.67 6.61 -5.87
C LYS A 209 8.04 5.75 -7.08
N VAL A 210 7.09 5.43 -7.98
CA VAL A 210 7.37 4.69 -9.22
C VAL A 210 8.37 5.46 -10.10
N TYR A 211 8.18 6.76 -10.22
CA TYR A 211 9.08 7.62 -11.02
C TYR A 211 10.43 7.81 -10.32
N MET A 212 10.44 7.96 -8.99
CA MET A 212 11.67 8.03 -8.20
C MET A 212 12.47 6.72 -8.26
N ALA A 213 11.80 5.57 -8.24
CA ALA A 213 12.39 4.25 -8.44
C ALA A 213 13.00 4.10 -9.84
N ARG A 214 12.25 4.49 -10.88
CA ARG A 214 12.71 4.50 -12.28
C ARG A 214 13.91 5.41 -12.49
N ALA A 215 13.94 6.55 -11.82
CA ALA A 215 15.10 7.48 -11.86
C ALA A 215 16.34 6.93 -11.13
N GLY A 216 16.24 5.78 -10.46
CA GLY A 216 17.36 5.11 -9.81
C GLY A 216 17.79 5.72 -8.48
N LEU A 217 16.91 6.48 -7.81
CA LEU A 217 17.25 7.20 -6.56
C LEU A 217 17.51 6.26 -5.37
N PHE A 218 17.21 4.96 -5.50
CA PHE A 218 17.35 3.96 -4.44
C PHE A 218 18.50 2.96 -4.68
N LYS A 219 19.32 3.14 -5.73
CA LYS A 219 20.35 2.16 -6.14
C LYS A 219 21.44 1.91 -5.09
N ASP A 220 21.76 2.91 -4.30
CA ASP A 220 22.81 2.88 -3.27
C ASP A 220 22.26 2.84 -1.84
N VAL A 221 20.97 2.52 -1.69
CA VAL A 221 20.30 2.36 -0.40
C VAL A 221 20.36 0.91 0.05
N ASP A 222 20.71 0.69 1.31
CA ASP A 222 20.81 -0.66 1.88
C ASP A 222 19.49 -1.18 2.42
N VAL A 223 18.70 -0.30 3.04
CA VAL A 223 17.39 -0.59 3.66
C VAL A 223 16.51 0.64 3.57
N VAL A 224 15.22 0.43 3.34
CA VAL A 224 14.19 1.46 3.46
C VAL A 224 13.26 1.13 4.62
N ILE A 225 12.99 2.12 5.45
CA ILE A 225 11.99 2.03 6.53
C ILE A 225 10.91 3.07 6.30
N HIS A 226 9.66 2.70 6.56
CA HIS A 226 8.53 3.62 6.45
C HIS A 226 7.45 3.29 7.47
N TRP A 227 6.43 4.10 7.51
CA TRP A 227 5.26 3.84 8.32
C TRP A 227 3.99 4.32 7.60
N HIS A 228 2.84 3.98 8.11
CA HIS A 228 1.59 4.52 7.61
C HIS A 228 0.64 4.81 8.77
N PRO A 229 -0.06 5.96 8.76
CA PRO A 229 -1.16 6.24 9.67
C PRO A 229 -2.20 5.12 9.68
N GLY A 230 -2.77 4.86 10.85
CA GLY A 230 -3.74 3.79 11.01
C GLY A 230 -4.55 3.93 12.29
N ASP A 231 -5.29 2.89 12.60
CA ASP A 231 -6.15 2.80 13.78
C ASP A 231 -5.60 1.85 14.85
N THR A 232 -4.43 1.25 14.60
CA THR A 232 -3.74 0.31 15.50
C THR A 232 -2.23 0.44 15.37
N ASN A 233 -1.49 -0.01 16.39
CA ASN A 233 -0.02 -0.08 16.35
C ASN A 233 0.40 -1.49 15.94
N ASN A 234 1.11 -1.63 14.83
CA ASN A 234 1.43 -2.92 14.23
C ASN A 234 2.70 -2.87 13.36
N ALA A 235 3.57 -3.86 13.52
CA ALA A 235 4.77 -4.06 12.70
C ALA A 235 4.70 -5.32 11.81
N THR A 236 3.59 -6.07 11.83
CA THR A 236 3.37 -7.18 10.90
C THR A 236 3.35 -6.65 9.47
N GLN A 237 4.08 -7.30 8.58
CA GLN A 237 4.21 -6.84 7.21
C GLN A 237 2.92 -7.13 6.43
N ASP A 238 2.37 -6.10 5.82
CA ASP A 238 1.19 -6.24 4.95
C ASP A 238 1.61 -6.65 3.55
N LEU A 239 0.86 -7.54 2.94
CA LEU A 239 0.88 -7.75 1.49
C LEU A 239 0.05 -6.65 0.82
N SER A 240 0.29 -6.41 -0.45
CA SER A 240 -0.54 -5.54 -1.28
C SER A 240 -0.70 -6.14 -2.67
N LEU A 241 -1.55 -5.56 -3.49
CA LEU A 241 -1.73 -6.01 -4.86
C LEU A 241 -0.89 -5.14 -5.81
N ALA A 242 -0.09 -5.80 -6.65
CA ALA A 242 0.40 -5.16 -7.86
C ALA A 242 -0.81 -4.75 -8.71
N ASN A 243 -0.71 -3.60 -9.37
CA ASN A 243 -1.77 -3.06 -10.19
C ASN A 243 -1.20 -2.52 -11.50
N LYS A 244 -1.88 -2.79 -12.61
CA LYS A 244 -1.67 -2.09 -13.88
C LYS A 244 -3.01 -1.66 -14.43
N SER A 245 -3.13 -0.39 -14.78
CA SER A 245 -4.37 0.15 -15.31
C SER A 245 -4.12 0.87 -16.63
N ALA A 246 -5.07 0.74 -17.55
CA ALA A 246 -4.99 1.37 -18.86
C ALA A 246 -6.38 1.74 -19.39
N LYS A 247 -6.41 2.80 -20.17
CA LYS A 247 -7.54 3.18 -20.99
C LYS A 247 -7.36 2.59 -22.38
N PHE A 248 -8.32 1.78 -22.80
CA PHE A 248 -8.38 1.22 -24.14
C PHE A 248 -9.35 2.04 -24.96
N ARG A 249 -8.90 2.54 -26.11
CA ARG A 249 -9.64 3.41 -27.01
C ARG A 249 -9.87 2.70 -28.31
N PHE A 250 -11.11 2.68 -28.75
CA PHE A 250 -11.52 2.10 -30.03
C PHE A 250 -11.94 3.20 -30.97
N HIS A 251 -11.55 3.05 -32.24
CA HIS A 251 -11.82 4.00 -33.33
C HIS A 251 -12.57 3.27 -34.45
N GLY A 252 -13.76 3.76 -34.74
CA GLY A 252 -14.67 3.20 -35.70
C GLY A 252 -14.97 4.15 -36.88
N THR A 253 -16.05 3.84 -37.61
CA THR A 253 -16.54 4.66 -38.69
C THR A 253 -17.96 5.09 -38.38
N PRO A 254 -18.27 6.38 -38.24
CA PRO A 254 -19.62 6.82 -37.95
C PRO A 254 -20.55 6.67 -39.13
N SER A 255 -21.82 6.41 -38.86
CA SER A 255 -22.88 6.41 -39.84
C SER A 255 -24.25 6.63 -39.19
N HIS A 256 -25.28 6.87 -39.98
CA HIS A 256 -26.64 6.89 -39.48
C HIS A 256 -27.10 5.46 -39.23
N ALA A 257 -27.32 5.10 -37.96
CA ALA A 257 -27.54 3.71 -37.53
C ALA A 257 -28.74 3.03 -38.19
N ALA A 258 -29.78 3.78 -38.55
CA ALA A 258 -30.94 3.25 -39.26
C ALA A 258 -30.86 3.46 -40.80
N GLY A 259 -30.25 4.58 -41.26
CA GLY A 259 -30.26 4.97 -42.66
C GLY A 259 -29.13 4.36 -43.51
N ALA A 260 -27.98 4.07 -42.89
CA ALA A 260 -26.80 3.54 -43.56
C ALA A 260 -25.95 2.66 -42.61
N PRO A 261 -26.53 1.63 -41.95
CA PRO A 261 -25.84 0.81 -40.96
C PRO A 261 -24.64 0.06 -41.55
N ASP A 262 -24.72 -0.36 -42.80
CA ASP A 262 -23.69 -1.08 -43.56
C ASP A 262 -22.37 -0.27 -43.70
N ARG A 263 -22.44 1.04 -43.64
CA ARG A 263 -21.31 1.96 -43.76
C ARG A 263 -20.59 2.21 -42.43
N GLY A 264 -21.22 1.90 -41.28
CA GLY A 264 -20.69 2.11 -39.98
C GLY A 264 -19.79 0.97 -39.50
N ARG A 265 -18.86 1.32 -38.58
CA ARG A 265 -18.14 0.38 -37.73
C ARG A 265 -18.14 0.97 -36.32
N SER A 266 -18.87 0.34 -35.42
CA SER A 266 -19.08 0.88 -34.09
C SER A 266 -17.85 0.66 -33.21
N ALA A 267 -17.25 1.75 -32.70
CA ALA A 267 -16.21 1.68 -31.70
C ALA A 267 -16.72 1.05 -30.39
N LEU A 268 -18.00 1.23 -30.07
CA LEU A 268 -18.62 0.62 -28.90
C LEU A 268 -18.67 -0.92 -29.04
N ASP A 269 -18.95 -1.45 -30.22
CA ASP A 269 -18.94 -2.90 -30.44
C ASP A 269 -17.55 -3.49 -30.18
N GLY A 270 -16.47 -2.74 -30.49
CA GLY A 270 -15.11 -3.11 -30.17
C GLY A 270 -14.88 -3.21 -28.65
N VAL A 271 -15.38 -2.22 -27.88
CA VAL A 271 -15.33 -2.24 -26.41
C VAL A 271 -16.14 -3.41 -25.86
N GLU A 272 -17.38 -3.62 -26.32
CA GLU A 272 -18.24 -4.71 -25.84
C GLU A 272 -17.66 -6.09 -26.17
N ALA A 273 -17.06 -6.27 -27.34
CA ALA A 273 -16.37 -7.49 -27.72
C ALA A 273 -15.15 -7.77 -26.80
N MET A 274 -14.34 -6.75 -26.51
CA MET A 274 -13.26 -6.83 -25.54
C MET A 274 -13.79 -7.23 -24.17
N ASP A 275 -14.78 -6.53 -23.64
CA ASP A 275 -15.36 -6.75 -22.31
C ASP A 275 -15.93 -8.16 -22.19
N TYR A 276 -16.61 -8.65 -23.23
CA TYR A 276 -17.12 -10.01 -23.27
C TYR A 276 -16.00 -11.05 -23.20
N MET A 277 -14.94 -10.91 -24.00
CA MET A 277 -13.78 -11.82 -23.96
C MET A 277 -13.05 -11.78 -22.62
N VAL A 278 -12.89 -10.60 -22.02
CA VAL A 278 -12.29 -10.47 -20.67
C VAL A 278 -13.17 -11.14 -19.62
N ASN A 279 -14.51 -11.04 -19.73
CA ASN A 279 -15.42 -11.73 -18.81
C ASN A 279 -15.33 -13.26 -18.93
N LEU A 280 -15.19 -13.81 -20.14
CA LEU A 280 -14.90 -15.23 -20.34
C LEU A 280 -13.53 -15.63 -19.75
N MET A 281 -12.53 -14.76 -19.86
CA MET A 281 -11.20 -15.00 -19.31
C MET A 281 -11.22 -15.19 -17.78
N ARG A 282 -12.18 -14.61 -17.06
CA ARG A 282 -12.29 -14.69 -15.60
C ARG A 282 -12.43 -16.12 -15.08
N GLU A 283 -12.97 -17.04 -15.87
CA GLU A 283 -13.05 -18.47 -15.52
C GLU A 283 -11.66 -19.15 -15.46
N HIS A 284 -10.63 -18.52 -16.04
CA HIS A 284 -9.31 -19.09 -16.28
C HIS A 284 -8.18 -18.20 -15.77
N VAL A 285 -8.38 -17.56 -14.62
CA VAL A 285 -7.41 -16.75 -13.88
C VAL A 285 -7.30 -17.23 -12.43
N PRO A 286 -6.19 -16.94 -11.70
CA PRO A 286 -6.09 -17.22 -10.27
C PRO A 286 -7.27 -16.59 -9.51
N SER A 287 -7.77 -17.27 -8.48
CA SER A 287 -8.94 -16.82 -7.71
C SER A 287 -8.71 -15.50 -6.95
N ASP A 288 -7.47 -15.16 -6.67
CA ASP A 288 -7.02 -13.93 -6.02
C ASP A 288 -6.71 -12.79 -7.01
N ALA A 289 -6.82 -13.04 -8.34
CA ALA A 289 -6.77 -11.98 -9.34
C ALA A 289 -8.01 -11.08 -9.28
N ARG A 290 -7.85 -9.79 -9.63
CA ARG A 290 -8.95 -8.83 -9.75
C ARG A 290 -8.81 -8.09 -11.06
N ILE A 291 -9.90 -8.08 -11.85
CA ILE A 291 -10.00 -7.33 -13.10
C ILE A 291 -11.27 -6.49 -13.01
N HIS A 292 -11.14 -5.18 -13.09
CA HIS A 292 -12.26 -4.24 -13.00
C HIS A 292 -12.25 -3.34 -14.23
N TYR A 293 -13.43 -2.92 -14.71
CA TYR A 293 -13.49 -1.92 -15.76
C TYR A 293 -14.75 -1.05 -15.65
N ILE A 294 -14.68 0.09 -16.29
CA ILE A 294 -15.83 0.96 -16.59
C ILE A 294 -15.69 1.48 -18.01
N ILE A 295 -16.81 1.59 -18.72
CA ILE A 295 -16.86 2.28 -20.00
C ILE A 295 -16.92 3.79 -19.69
N THR A 296 -15.89 4.53 -20.09
CA THR A 296 -15.77 5.97 -19.85
C THR A 296 -16.35 6.80 -21.00
N ASN A 297 -16.47 6.20 -22.19
CA ASN A 297 -17.16 6.77 -23.35
C ASN A 297 -17.78 5.65 -24.19
N GLY A 298 -19.09 5.64 -24.34
CA GLY A 298 -19.84 4.67 -25.16
C GLY A 298 -20.55 5.30 -26.38
N GLY A 299 -20.19 6.53 -26.76
CA GLY A 299 -20.87 7.30 -27.81
C GLY A 299 -21.88 8.32 -27.25
N ALA A 300 -22.55 9.06 -28.13
CA ALA A 300 -23.39 10.20 -27.76
C ALA A 300 -24.89 9.95 -27.96
N ALA A 301 -25.30 9.25 -29.02
CA ALA A 301 -26.70 9.05 -29.35
C ALA A 301 -26.92 7.69 -30.08
N PRO A 302 -28.01 6.95 -29.80
CA PRO A 302 -28.23 5.60 -30.34
C PRO A 302 -28.49 5.56 -31.84
N ASN A 303 -28.82 6.66 -32.46
CA ASN A 303 -29.03 6.77 -33.93
C ASN A 303 -27.75 7.13 -34.69
N VAL A 304 -26.62 7.27 -34.01
CA VAL A 304 -25.30 7.54 -34.57
C VAL A 304 -24.36 6.41 -34.18
N VAL A 305 -23.81 5.67 -35.17
CA VAL A 305 -22.77 4.66 -34.91
C VAL A 305 -21.54 5.34 -34.30
N PRO A 306 -21.09 4.93 -33.10
CA PRO A 306 -19.97 5.60 -32.43
C PRO A 306 -18.64 5.47 -33.17
N GLU A 307 -18.01 6.58 -33.51
CA GLU A 307 -16.66 6.61 -34.08
C GLU A 307 -15.55 6.48 -33.03
N PHE A 308 -15.85 6.73 -31.76
CA PHE A 308 -14.92 6.65 -30.64
C PHE A 308 -15.62 6.06 -29.42
N SER A 309 -14.94 5.12 -28.75
CA SER A 309 -15.33 4.61 -27.44
C SER A 309 -14.10 4.31 -26.59
N GLU A 310 -14.23 4.46 -25.26
CA GLU A 310 -13.14 4.24 -24.32
C GLU A 310 -13.62 3.40 -23.14
N VAL A 311 -12.80 2.41 -22.75
CA VAL A 311 -13.00 1.61 -21.54
C VAL A 311 -11.74 1.66 -20.68
N TYR A 312 -11.90 1.81 -19.37
CA TYR A 312 -10.81 1.92 -18.40
C TYR A 312 -10.74 0.66 -17.55
N TYR A 313 -9.60 -0.05 -17.61
CA TYR A 313 -9.33 -1.31 -16.92
C TYR A 313 -8.33 -1.16 -15.79
N TYR A 314 -8.55 -1.95 -14.72
CA TYR A 314 -7.60 -2.28 -13.67
C TYR A 314 -7.37 -3.78 -13.63
N VAL A 315 -6.09 -4.22 -13.62
CA VAL A 315 -5.70 -5.62 -13.43
C VAL A 315 -4.81 -5.70 -12.20
N ARG A 316 -5.18 -6.57 -11.25
CA ARG A 316 -4.48 -6.68 -9.95
C ARG A 316 -4.21 -8.13 -9.60
N HIS A 317 -3.03 -8.36 -9.00
CA HIS A 317 -2.66 -9.63 -8.37
C HIS A 317 -1.52 -9.40 -7.37
N LYS A 318 -1.38 -10.26 -6.35
CA LYS A 318 -0.28 -10.18 -5.37
C LYS A 318 1.11 -10.45 -5.98
N ASP A 319 1.22 -11.34 -6.99
CA ASP A 319 2.45 -11.52 -7.75
C ASP A 319 2.42 -10.61 -8.98
N PRO A 320 3.37 -9.66 -9.13
CA PRO A 320 3.41 -8.73 -10.24
C PRO A 320 3.62 -9.43 -11.60
N ARG A 321 4.29 -10.58 -11.64
CA ARG A 321 4.51 -11.35 -12.89
C ARG A 321 3.19 -11.94 -13.39
N VAL A 322 2.36 -12.45 -12.47
CA VAL A 322 1.02 -12.93 -12.80
C VAL A 322 0.14 -11.78 -13.27
N MET A 323 0.18 -10.64 -12.58
CA MET A 323 -0.57 -9.43 -12.94
C MET A 323 -0.20 -8.97 -14.35
N LEU A 324 1.09 -8.90 -14.69
CA LEU A 324 1.56 -8.52 -16.04
C LEU A 324 1.07 -9.51 -17.11
N GLY A 325 1.18 -10.82 -16.87
CA GLY A 325 0.66 -11.83 -17.81
C GLY A 325 -0.87 -11.76 -18.01
N LEU A 326 -1.62 -11.39 -16.96
CA LEU A 326 -3.07 -11.15 -17.09
C LEU A 326 -3.36 -9.87 -17.89
N PHE A 327 -2.58 -8.81 -17.68
CA PHE A 327 -2.71 -7.58 -18.43
C PHE A 327 -2.45 -7.80 -19.94
N ASP A 328 -1.45 -8.59 -20.30
CA ASP A 328 -1.16 -8.95 -21.69
C ASP A 328 -2.32 -9.71 -22.33
N ARG A 329 -3.05 -10.54 -21.57
CA ARG A 329 -4.27 -11.21 -22.05
C ARG A 329 -5.42 -10.21 -22.26
N VAL A 330 -5.53 -9.18 -21.41
CA VAL A 330 -6.51 -8.09 -21.59
C VAL A 330 -6.20 -7.30 -22.88
N VAL A 331 -4.93 -7.00 -23.15
CA VAL A 331 -4.50 -6.36 -24.41
C VAL A 331 -4.90 -7.20 -25.63
N LYS A 332 -4.64 -8.51 -25.58
CA LYS A 332 -5.05 -9.43 -26.67
C LYS A 332 -6.56 -9.47 -26.89
N ALA A 333 -7.36 -9.36 -25.83
CA ALA A 333 -8.81 -9.27 -25.96
C ALA A 333 -9.23 -7.96 -26.65
N ALA A 334 -8.54 -6.85 -26.37
CA ALA A 334 -8.78 -5.58 -27.05
C ALA A 334 -8.42 -5.65 -28.54
N GLU A 335 -7.26 -6.22 -28.89
CA GLU A 335 -6.82 -6.43 -30.26
C GLU A 335 -7.81 -7.31 -31.05
N ALA A 336 -8.27 -8.41 -30.43
CA ALA A 336 -9.24 -9.32 -31.03
C ALA A 336 -10.63 -8.64 -31.19
N GLY A 337 -11.04 -7.82 -30.22
CA GLY A 337 -12.25 -7.01 -30.30
C GLY A 337 -12.23 -6.04 -31.48
N ALA A 338 -11.13 -5.31 -31.65
CA ALA A 338 -10.94 -4.40 -32.77
C ALA A 338 -10.96 -5.14 -34.12
N MET A 339 -10.22 -6.25 -34.22
CA MET A 339 -10.17 -7.07 -35.43
C MET A 339 -11.56 -7.62 -35.82
N GLY A 340 -12.32 -8.15 -34.86
CA GLY A 340 -13.62 -8.77 -35.09
C GLY A 340 -14.70 -7.77 -35.46
N THR A 341 -14.61 -6.52 -35.01
CA THR A 341 -15.61 -5.47 -35.30
C THR A 341 -15.21 -4.55 -36.46
N GLY A 342 -14.02 -4.76 -37.03
CA GLY A 342 -13.51 -3.92 -38.13
C GLY A 342 -13.17 -2.49 -37.67
N THR A 343 -12.80 -2.34 -36.41
CA THR A 343 -12.32 -1.08 -35.79
C THR A 343 -10.80 -1.12 -35.61
N THR A 344 -10.20 -0.01 -35.17
CA THR A 344 -8.83 0.02 -34.68
C THR A 344 -8.80 0.35 -33.20
N MET A 345 -7.69 0.03 -32.52
CA MET A 345 -7.56 0.35 -31.11
C MET A 345 -6.15 0.84 -30.76
N ASP A 346 -6.07 1.64 -29.73
CA ASP A 346 -4.85 1.95 -28.98
C ASP A 346 -5.12 1.86 -27.48
N TYR A 347 -4.07 1.87 -26.66
CA TYR A 347 -4.24 1.99 -25.22
C TYR A 347 -3.13 2.84 -24.58
N GLU A 348 -3.48 3.46 -23.46
CA GLU A 348 -2.57 4.24 -22.62
C GLU A 348 -2.54 3.64 -21.21
N VAL A 349 -1.33 3.27 -20.75
CA VAL A 349 -1.13 2.88 -19.35
C VAL A 349 -1.25 4.13 -18.48
N ILE A 350 -2.22 4.12 -17.58
CA ILE A 350 -2.52 5.27 -16.70
C ILE A 350 -1.74 5.19 -15.40
N HIS A 351 -1.69 4.00 -14.78
CA HIS A 351 -1.04 3.77 -13.50
C HIS A 351 -0.51 2.34 -13.43
N GLY A 352 0.58 2.15 -12.67
CA GLY A 352 1.12 0.82 -12.45
C GLY A 352 2.07 0.80 -11.25
N VAL A 353 1.86 -0.15 -10.34
CA VAL A 353 2.69 -0.35 -9.14
C VAL A 353 2.93 -1.83 -8.90
N TYR A 354 4.08 -2.15 -8.34
CA TYR A 354 4.38 -3.48 -7.80
C TYR A 354 3.60 -3.71 -6.50
N SER A 355 3.41 -4.98 -6.12
CA SER A 355 2.96 -5.35 -4.76
C SER A 355 4.10 -5.13 -3.76
N LEU A 356 3.78 -4.99 -2.48
CA LEU A 356 4.80 -5.01 -1.42
C LEU A 356 5.52 -6.36 -1.40
N LEU A 357 6.85 -6.30 -1.31
CA LEU A 357 7.71 -7.45 -1.05
C LEU A 357 8.15 -7.38 0.42
N PRO A 358 7.55 -8.17 1.31
CA PRO A 358 7.80 -8.05 2.75
C PRO A 358 9.21 -8.53 3.13
N ASN A 359 9.70 -8.05 4.30
CA ASN A 359 10.96 -8.45 4.88
C ASN A 359 10.79 -8.71 6.38
N ASP A 360 10.69 -9.98 6.77
CA ASP A 360 10.44 -10.38 8.16
C ASP A 360 11.63 -10.08 9.09
N THR A 361 12.86 -10.12 8.55
CA THR A 361 14.05 -9.74 9.31
C THR A 361 13.94 -8.30 9.81
N LEU A 362 13.53 -7.38 8.94
CA LEU A 362 13.30 -5.97 9.29
C LEU A 362 12.04 -5.80 10.14
N GLY A 363 10.97 -6.54 9.83
CA GLY A 363 9.72 -6.52 10.58
C GLY A 363 9.91 -6.86 12.06
N ALA A 364 10.72 -7.87 12.35
CA ALA A 364 11.06 -8.25 13.73
C ALA A 364 11.88 -7.16 14.47
N VAL A 365 12.73 -6.42 13.75
CA VAL A 365 13.47 -5.27 14.34
C VAL A 365 12.50 -4.14 14.66
N ALA A 366 11.60 -3.82 13.73
CA ALA A 366 10.59 -2.77 13.91
C ALA A 366 9.58 -3.10 15.02
N ASP A 367 9.15 -4.37 15.13
CA ASP A 367 8.27 -4.84 16.22
C ASP A 367 8.95 -4.68 17.59
N SER A 368 10.22 -5.07 17.70
CA SER A 368 10.99 -4.88 18.94
C SER A 368 11.09 -3.41 19.33
N ALA A 369 11.34 -2.52 18.36
CA ALA A 369 11.38 -1.08 18.57
C ALA A 369 10.00 -0.55 19.00
N MET A 370 8.92 -0.95 18.33
CA MET A 370 7.55 -0.53 18.64
C MET A 370 7.12 -0.98 20.04
N ARG A 371 7.45 -2.19 20.45
CA ARG A 371 7.17 -2.67 21.83
C ARG A 371 7.94 -1.88 22.89
N ARG A 372 9.11 -1.38 22.55
CA ARG A 372 9.88 -0.51 23.46
C ARG A 372 9.27 0.87 23.60
N VAL A 373 8.66 1.40 22.54
CA VAL A 373 7.96 2.69 22.52
C VAL A 373 6.59 2.57 23.18
N GLY A 374 5.85 1.52 22.88
CA GLY A 374 4.46 1.31 23.31
C GLY A 374 3.45 1.95 22.36
N GLY A 375 2.19 1.89 22.74
CA GLY A 375 1.07 2.48 21.99
C GLY A 375 0.70 3.88 22.47
N VAL A 376 -0.35 4.44 21.89
CA VAL A 376 -0.82 5.81 22.14
C VAL A 376 -1.64 5.88 23.43
N GLN A 377 -1.33 6.84 24.30
CA GLN A 377 -2.06 7.09 25.54
C GLN A 377 -2.93 8.34 25.40
N TYR A 378 -4.27 8.16 25.44
CA TYR A 378 -5.22 9.26 25.36
C TYR A 378 -5.35 10.01 26.70
N THR A 379 -5.45 11.34 26.62
CA THR A 379 -5.92 12.17 27.74
C THR A 379 -7.43 12.02 27.91
N ALA A 380 -7.99 12.67 28.92
CA ALA A 380 -9.45 12.70 29.11
C ALA A 380 -10.17 13.38 27.94
N GLU A 381 -9.62 14.47 27.40
CA GLU A 381 -10.15 15.21 26.25
C GLU A 381 -10.11 14.37 24.96
N GLU A 382 -9.01 13.68 24.73
CA GLU A 382 -8.85 12.77 23.58
C GLU A 382 -9.80 11.57 23.70
N ARG A 383 -10.02 11.06 24.90
CA ARG A 383 -11.03 10.03 25.16
C ARG A 383 -12.43 10.54 24.87
N ALA A 384 -12.78 11.75 25.32
CA ALA A 384 -14.06 12.35 25.01
C ALA A 384 -14.26 12.56 23.49
N PHE A 385 -13.21 12.96 22.76
CA PHE A 385 -13.25 13.03 21.30
C PHE A 385 -13.50 11.64 20.69
N ALA A 386 -12.76 10.62 21.14
CA ALA A 386 -12.90 9.25 20.65
C ALA A 386 -14.32 8.70 20.92
N ASP A 387 -14.85 8.90 22.12
CA ASP A 387 -16.21 8.46 22.47
C ASP A 387 -17.28 9.16 21.63
N SER A 388 -17.07 10.44 21.29
CA SER A 388 -17.99 11.22 20.46
C SER A 388 -18.00 10.77 18.99
N ILE A 389 -16.85 10.38 18.41
CA ILE A 389 -16.76 9.99 17.01
C ILE A 389 -17.10 8.50 16.78
N THR A 390 -16.88 7.64 17.78
CA THR A 390 -17.05 6.17 17.69
C THR A 390 -18.41 5.75 17.17
N PRO A 391 -19.56 6.34 17.55
CA PRO A 391 -20.86 5.97 16.99
C PRO A 391 -20.92 6.10 15.46
N SER A 392 -20.16 7.01 14.86
CA SER A 392 -20.11 7.20 13.40
C SER A 392 -19.34 6.10 12.65
N LEU A 393 -18.61 5.24 13.37
CA LEU A 393 -17.85 4.13 12.81
C LEU A 393 -18.71 2.85 12.65
N GLY A 394 -19.88 2.81 13.30
CA GLY A 394 -20.79 1.65 13.22
C GLY A 394 -20.12 0.35 13.64
N THR A 395 -20.24 -0.68 12.81
CA THR A 395 -19.68 -2.02 13.08
C THR A 395 -18.15 -2.08 12.97
N ALA A 396 -17.49 -1.06 12.44
CA ALA A 396 -16.04 -0.99 12.36
C ALA A 396 -15.38 -0.54 13.68
N ALA A 397 -16.16 0.04 14.61
CA ALA A 397 -15.66 0.50 15.91
C ALA A 397 -14.96 -0.63 16.67
N LYS A 398 -13.79 -0.32 17.24
CA LYS A 398 -13.00 -1.24 18.07
C LYS A 398 -13.10 -0.83 19.54
N PRO A 399 -12.85 -1.77 20.49
CA PRO A 399 -12.89 -1.44 21.91
C PRO A 399 -11.94 -0.31 22.29
N PRO A 400 -12.32 0.58 23.22
CA PRO A 400 -11.43 1.56 23.84
C PRO A 400 -10.18 0.89 24.40
N GLY A 401 -9.01 1.53 24.27
CA GLY A 401 -7.73 0.98 24.69
C GLY A 401 -6.99 0.22 23.58
N THR A 402 -7.63 -0.06 22.45
CA THR A 402 -6.96 -0.69 21.28
C THR A 402 -5.77 0.15 20.81
N GLU A 403 -5.84 1.46 20.91
CA GLU A 403 -4.77 2.41 20.55
C GLU A 403 -3.53 2.30 21.45
N GLN A 404 -3.69 1.72 22.65
CA GLN A 404 -2.59 1.52 23.62
C GLN A 404 -1.81 0.23 23.36
N VAL A 405 -2.40 -0.70 22.61
CA VAL A 405 -1.86 -2.03 22.39
C VAL A 405 -0.98 -2.07 21.16
N VAL A 406 0.24 -2.59 21.28
CA VAL A 406 1.04 -3.05 20.14
C VAL A 406 0.54 -4.45 19.79
N GLN A 407 -0.01 -4.59 18.59
CA GLN A 407 -0.61 -5.85 18.12
C GLN A 407 0.44 -6.98 18.12
N PRO A 408 0.02 -8.23 18.31
CA PRO A 408 0.94 -9.36 18.17
C PRO A 408 1.63 -9.32 16.80
N TYR A 409 2.97 -9.48 16.82
CA TYR A 409 3.71 -9.67 15.58
C TYR A 409 3.41 -11.04 15.02
N GLY A 410 2.98 -11.11 13.78
CA GLY A 410 2.59 -12.34 13.11
C GLY A 410 3.27 -12.50 11.76
N SER A 411 2.91 -13.55 11.06
CA SER A 411 3.19 -13.70 9.64
C SER A 411 2.49 -12.59 8.84
N GLU A 412 2.87 -12.45 7.58
CA GLU A 412 2.29 -11.53 6.63
C GLU A 412 0.74 -11.54 6.66
N ARG A 413 0.14 -10.36 6.49
CA ARG A 413 -1.31 -10.21 6.38
C ARG A 413 -1.69 -9.94 4.93
N ASP A 414 -2.71 -10.59 4.44
CA ASP A 414 -3.31 -10.27 3.15
C ASP A 414 -3.84 -8.83 3.16
N GLY A 415 -3.30 -8.02 2.25
CA GLY A 415 -3.79 -6.68 1.96
C GLY A 415 -4.35 -6.64 0.54
N TYR A 416 -5.46 -5.94 0.36
CA TYR A 416 -6.14 -5.82 -0.94
C TYR A 416 -5.99 -4.43 -1.56
N GLY A 417 -5.34 -3.50 -0.86
CA GLY A 417 -4.93 -2.20 -1.39
C GLY A 417 -3.71 -2.31 -2.31
N SER A 418 -3.35 -1.20 -2.91
CA SER A 418 -2.10 -1.02 -3.65
C SER A 418 -1.41 0.23 -3.13
N THR A 419 -0.09 0.26 -3.14
CA THR A 419 0.72 1.43 -2.81
C THR A 419 1.97 1.45 -3.68
N ASP A 420 2.46 2.62 -4.03
CA ASP A 420 3.68 2.78 -4.81
C ASP A 420 4.98 2.53 -4.00
N VAL A 421 4.87 2.29 -2.67
CA VAL A 421 5.94 1.70 -1.85
C VAL A 421 6.32 0.31 -2.38
N GLY A 422 5.39 -0.37 -3.05
CA GLY A 422 5.66 -1.64 -3.74
C GLY A 422 6.90 -1.56 -4.61
N ASP A 423 6.99 -0.57 -5.49
CA ASP A 423 8.13 -0.40 -6.40
C ASP A 423 9.46 -0.29 -5.68
N ILE A 424 9.48 0.40 -4.54
CA ILE A 424 10.69 0.51 -3.71
C ILE A 424 11.04 -0.85 -3.08
N SER A 425 10.04 -1.59 -2.61
CA SER A 425 10.24 -2.88 -1.93
C SER A 425 10.82 -3.98 -2.84
N TRP A 426 10.72 -3.83 -4.16
CA TRP A 426 11.39 -4.72 -5.13
C TRP A 426 12.80 -4.28 -5.52
N LEU A 427 13.21 -3.08 -5.10
CA LEU A 427 14.57 -2.54 -5.32
C LEU A 427 15.45 -2.71 -4.09
N VAL A 428 14.87 -2.51 -2.90
CA VAL A 428 15.60 -2.41 -1.62
C VAL A 428 14.81 -3.15 -0.54
N PRO A 429 15.47 -3.89 0.38
CA PRO A 429 14.81 -4.42 1.57
C PRO A 429 14.02 -3.34 2.28
N THR A 430 12.70 -3.50 2.38
CA THR A 430 11.79 -2.46 2.88
C THR A 430 10.93 -3.00 4.02
N VAL A 431 10.69 -2.17 5.03
CA VAL A 431 9.80 -2.47 6.16
C VAL A 431 8.87 -1.31 6.44
N GLY A 432 7.59 -1.63 6.66
CA GLY A 432 6.57 -0.67 7.08
C GLY A 432 6.01 -1.00 8.45
N ILE A 433 5.58 0.04 9.18
CA ILE A 433 4.81 -0.09 10.42
C ILE A 433 3.52 0.73 10.31
N ARG A 434 2.55 0.43 11.17
CA ARG A 434 1.36 1.26 11.35
C ARG A 434 1.27 1.74 12.79
N THR A 435 0.80 2.97 13.00
CA THR A 435 0.54 3.49 14.33
C THR A 435 -0.86 4.08 14.44
N ALA A 436 -1.41 4.06 15.66
CA ALA A 436 -2.75 4.55 15.94
C ALA A 436 -2.79 6.08 15.92
N THR A 437 -2.96 6.66 14.74
CA THR A 437 -3.18 8.10 14.51
C THR A 437 -4.65 8.46 14.46
N TRP A 438 -5.52 7.48 14.43
CA TRP A 438 -6.97 7.62 14.39
C TRP A 438 -7.62 6.83 15.53
N VAL A 439 -8.86 7.19 15.84
CA VAL A 439 -9.68 6.45 16.80
C VAL A 439 -9.86 5.01 16.31
N PRO A 440 -9.72 3.99 17.17
CA PRO A 440 -9.80 2.58 16.79
C PRO A 440 -11.07 2.23 16.01
N GLY A 441 -10.89 1.61 14.85
CA GLY A 441 -11.96 1.29 13.92
C GLY A 441 -12.18 2.32 12.80
N THR A 442 -11.45 3.44 12.82
CA THR A 442 -11.53 4.44 11.74
C THR A 442 -10.91 3.88 10.45
N PRO A 443 -11.66 3.82 9.35
CA PRO A 443 -11.11 3.43 8.06
C PRO A 443 -10.31 4.58 7.44
N ALA A 444 -9.27 4.25 6.68
CA ALA A 444 -8.65 5.21 5.76
C ALA A 444 -9.68 5.74 4.75
N HIS A 445 -9.40 6.89 4.12
CA HIS A 445 -10.28 7.54 3.15
C HIS A 445 -11.66 7.87 3.74
N SER A 446 -11.66 8.40 4.96
CA SER A 446 -12.87 8.81 5.67
C SER A 446 -12.73 10.21 6.28
N TRP A 447 -13.87 10.87 6.51
CA TRP A 447 -13.87 12.16 7.20
C TRP A 447 -13.39 12.02 8.67
N GLN A 448 -13.60 10.85 9.27
CA GLN A 448 -13.14 10.55 10.62
C GLN A 448 -11.60 10.53 10.69
N ALA A 449 -10.95 9.99 9.68
CA ALA A 449 -9.49 10.01 9.57
C ALA A 449 -8.94 11.45 9.47
N VAL A 450 -9.58 12.31 8.66
CA VAL A 450 -9.21 13.73 8.56
C VAL A 450 -9.41 14.44 9.90
N ALA A 451 -10.55 14.18 10.56
CA ALA A 451 -10.89 14.81 11.83
C ALA A 451 -9.87 14.44 12.93
N ALA A 452 -9.62 13.16 13.13
CA ALA A 452 -8.68 12.67 14.15
C ALA A 452 -7.24 13.07 13.85
N GLY A 453 -6.82 13.01 12.57
CA GLY A 453 -5.47 13.40 12.13
C GLY A 453 -5.12 14.86 12.41
N GLY A 454 -6.11 15.76 12.41
CA GLY A 454 -5.94 17.18 12.76
C GLY A 454 -5.93 17.48 14.26
N THR A 455 -5.90 16.47 15.13
CA THR A 455 -5.91 16.60 16.59
C THR A 455 -4.64 16.05 17.24
N THR A 456 -4.53 16.20 18.56
CA THR A 456 -3.45 15.60 19.36
C THR A 456 -3.45 14.07 19.31
N ILE A 457 -4.56 13.41 18.96
CA ILE A 457 -4.62 11.95 18.71
C ILE A 457 -3.69 11.60 17.54
N GLY A 458 -3.84 12.29 16.40
CA GLY A 458 -2.97 12.10 15.25
C GLY A 458 -1.50 12.37 15.57
N LEU A 459 -1.21 13.48 16.25
CA LEU A 459 0.14 13.88 16.63
C LEU A 459 0.82 12.85 17.55
N LYS A 460 0.12 12.27 18.52
CA LYS A 460 0.66 11.20 19.38
C LYS A 460 0.97 9.92 18.61
N GLY A 461 0.10 9.52 17.69
CA GLY A 461 0.36 8.38 16.80
C GLY A 461 1.58 8.61 15.91
N MET A 462 1.74 9.83 15.38
CA MET A 462 2.93 10.26 14.63
C MET A 462 4.20 10.19 15.49
N GLU A 463 4.14 10.62 16.74
CA GLU A 463 5.28 10.56 17.67
C GLU A 463 5.69 9.10 17.95
N VAL A 464 4.73 8.20 18.15
CA VAL A 464 4.99 6.75 18.28
C VAL A 464 5.68 6.21 17.03
N ALA A 465 5.24 6.61 15.84
CA ALA A 465 5.89 6.23 14.59
C ALA A 465 7.32 6.76 14.50
N ALA A 466 7.53 8.04 14.74
CA ALA A 466 8.86 8.66 14.70
C ALA A 466 9.85 7.97 15.65
N LYS A 467 9.45 7.72 16.89
CA LYS A 467 10.24 6.99 17.90
C LYS A 467 10.57 5.57 17.44
N THR A 468 9.59 4.86 16.90
CA THR A 468 9.76 3.47 16.41
C THR A 468 10.70 3.40 15.22
N LEU A 469 10.51 4.26 14.21
CA LEU A 469 11.39 4.33 13.04
C LEU A 469 12.82 4.71 13.42
N ALA A 470 12.98 5.69 14.31
CA ALA A 470 14.30 6.13 14.75
C ALA A 470 15.07 5.01 15.50
N LEU A 471 14.40 4.29 16.41
CA LEU A 471 15.00 3.13 17.08
C LEU A 471 15.30 1.99 16.10
N THR A 472 14.44 1.76 15.11
CA THR A 472 14.68 0.77 14.04
C THR A 472 15.92 1.15 13.24
N GLY A 473 16.04 2.40 12.79
CA GLY A 473 17.20 2.89 12.06
C GLY A 473 18.50 2.78 12.87
N VAL A 474 18.49 3.19 14.13
CA VAL A 474 19.65 3.07 15.01
C VAL A 474 20.06 1.61 15.22
N ALA A 475 19.11 0.69 15.36
CA ALA A 475 19.41 -0.75 15.47
C ALA A 475 20.13 -1.27 14.21
N LEU A 476 19.72 -0.83 13.03
CA LEU A 476 20.36 -1.20 11.77
C LEU A 476 21.76 -0.62 11.61
N PHE A 477 22.01 0.63 12.05
CA PHE A 477 23.34 1.21 12.05
C PHE A 477 24.29 0.53 13.04
N LYS A 478 23.79 0.10 14.19
CA LYS A 478 24.60 -0.57 15.20
C LYS A 478 24.95 -2.01 14.87
N ASP A 479 24.09 -2.70 14.15
CA ASP A 479 24.34 -4.11 13.77
C ASP A 479 24.23 -4.32 12.25
N PRO A 480 25.34 -4.17 11.52
CA PRO A 480 25.38 -4.40 10.08
C PRO A 480 24.97 -5.83 9.68
N LYS A 481 24.96 -6.79 10.62
CA LYS A 481 24.46 -8.16 10.33
C LYS A 481 22.97 -8.19 10.11
N LEU A 482 22.22 -7.25 10.69
CA LEU A 482 20.78 -7.08 10.42
C LEU A 482 20.54 -6.65 8.98
N VAL A 483 21.33 -5.70 8.49
CA VAL A 483 21.25 -5.22 7.10
C VAL A 483 21.63 -6.37 6.14
N ALA A 484 22.71 -7.11 6.43
CA ALA A 484 23.10 -8.27 5.63
C ALA A 484 22.03 -9.37 5.60
N ALA A 485 21.41 -9.67 6.74
CA ALA A 485 20.34 -10.65 6.84
C ALA A 485 19.07 -10.20 6.07
N ALA A 486 18.72 -8.92 6.17
CA ALA A 486 17.60 -8.35 5.43
C ALA A 486 17.81 -8.40 3.91
N LYS A 487 19.03 -8.12 3.44
CA LYS A 487 19.41 -8.26 2.02
C LYS A 487 19.34 -9.71 1.54
N ALA A 488 19.83 -10.66 2.32
CA ALA A 488 19.76 -12.07 1.96
C ALA A 488 18.31 -12.58 1.86
N GLU A 489 17.44 -12.15 2.79
CA GLU A 489 16.00 -12.46 2.72
C GLU A 489 15.36 -11.83 1.49
N PHE A 490 15.65 -10.56 1.23
CA PHE A 490 15.15 -9.81 0.09
C PHE A 490 15.50 -10.48 -1.25
N GLU A 491 16.76 -10.84 -1.46
CA GLU A 491 17.20 -11.51 -2.67
C GLU A 491 16.50 -12.86 -2.85
N LYS A 492 16.33 -13.62 -1.77
CA LYS A 492 15.60 -14.90 -1.78
C LYS A 492 14.13 -14.71 -2.18
N ARG A 493 13.44 -13.71 -1.62
CA ARG A 493 12.02 -13.45 -1.89
C ARG A 493 11.79 -12.90 -3.29
N ARG A 494 12.65 -11.97 -3.71
CA ARG A 494 12.60 -11.39 -5.05
C ARG A 494 12.83 -12.41 -6.14
N GLY A 495 13.62 -13.42 -5.86
CA GLY A 495 14.02 -14.47 -6.78
C GLY A 495 15.19 -14.09 -7.68
N PRO A 496 15.87 -15.10 -8.26
CA PRO A 496 17.03 -14.87 -9.11
C PRO A 496 16.64 -14.19 -10.42
N GLY A 497 17.54 -13.36 -10.96
CA GLY A 497 17.40 -12.76 -12.29
C GLY A 497 16.31 -11.69 -12.40
N PHE A 498 15.78 -11.21 -11.28
CA PHE A 498 14.82 -10.12 -11.32
C PHE A 498 15.49 -8.80 -11.71
N GLU A 499 14.96 -8.18 -12.75
CA GLU A 499 15.29 -6.82 -13.16
C GLU A 499 14.05 -5.94 -13.00
N TYR A 500 14.21 -4.82 -12.31
CA TYR A 500 13.12 -3.88 -12.14
C TYR A 500 12.83 -3.14 -13.45
N VAL A 501 11.60 -3.25 -13.90
CA VAL A 501 11.07 -2.49 -15.03
C VAL A 501 9.82 -1.76 -14.56
N SER A 502 9.81 -0.44 -14.68
CA SER A 502 8.65 0.36 -14.28
C SER A 502 7.41 -0.07 -15.06
N ILE A 503 6.32 -0.39 -14.34
CA ILE A 503 5.06 -0.87 -14.94
C ILE A 503 4.40 0.22 -15.79
N VAL A 504 4.66 1.49 -15.49
CA VAL A 504 4.18 2.63 -16.29
C VAL A 504 5.01 2.90 -17.55
N GLY A 505 6.08 2.11 -17.79
CA GLY A 505 6.99 2.32 -18.93
C GLY A 505 7.68 3.68 -18.88
N ASP A 506 7.80 4.33 -20.03
CA ASP A 506 8.47 5.63 -20.19
C ASP A 506 7.53 6.84 -19.97
N ARG A 507 6.31 6.61 -19.54
CA ARG A 507 5.34 7.68 -19.27
C ARG A 507 5.94 8.71 -18.32
N ALA A 508 5.81 10.00 -18.66
CA ALA A 508 6.19 11.09 -17.75
C ALA A 508 5.25 11.14 -16.52
N PRO A 509 5.71 11.69 -15.38
CA PRO A 509 4.84 11.92 -14.24
C PRO A 509 3.60 12.73 -14.63
N PRO A 510 2.37 12.29 -14.29
CA PRO A 510 1.16 12.99 -14.70
C PRO A 510 0.87 14.17 -13.77
N LEU A 511 1.68 15.23 -13.85
CA LEU A 511 1.66 16.36 -12.90
C LEU A 511 0.30 17.07 -12.77
N ASN A 512 -0.61 16.85 -13.73
CA ASN A 512 -1.94 17.48 -13.79
C ASN A 512 -3.10 16.50 -13.58
N TYR A 513 -2.87 15.30 -13.05
CA TYR A 513 -3.92 14.27 -12.94
C TYR A 513 -5.04 14.62 -11.95
N ARG A 514 -4.86 15.64 -11.12
CA ARG A 514 -5.84 16.16 -10.14
C ARG A 514 -6.44 17.52 -10.51
N ASN A 515 -6.09 18.08 -11.67
CA ASN A 515 -6.64 19.34 -12.19
C ASN A 515 -7.94 19.13 -12.92
#